data_248dfc5d8c49d485aaa7c352b05a362c
#
_entry.id   248dfc5d8c49d485aaa7c352b05a362c
#
_cell.length_a   1.000
_cell.length_b   1.000
_cell.length_c   1.000
_cell.angle_alpha   90.00
_cell.angle_beta   90.00
_cell.angle_gamma   90.00
#
_symmetry.space_group_name_H-M   'P 1'
#
loop_
_entity.id
_entity.type
_entity.pdbx_description
1 polymer ?
#
loop_
_entity_poly.entity_id
_entity_poly.type
_entity_poly.pdbx_seq_one_letter_code
_entity_poly.pdbx_strand_id
1 'polypeptide(L)'
;MNAFMENETEANLYAARCLVICAFLCAAAWLLTVFRIFILPLEIVNPTMPVIIFFFLIPALICRRTGGKKGWVKYAILFCSVMGIFILSSAMPKHGVMAWTMPLMLSCHYYSKKLSRMTLIASQILFSASIYIGMFVGEWDQILLDAAYYSG
;
A
#
# COMPACT_ATOMS: atom_id res chain seq x y z
N MET A 1 -29.99 14.21 -6.36
CA MET A 1 -29.07 14.09 -5.22
C MET A 1 -28.82 12.64 -4.82
N ASN A 2 -29.80 11.73 -4.93
CA ASN A 2 -29.65 10.32 -4.54
C ASN A 2 -28.67 9.52 -5.43
N ALA A 3 -28.72 9.68 -6.76
CA ALA A 3 -27.86 8.93 -7.70
C ALA A 3 -26.36 9.18 -7.52
N PHE A 4 -25.95 10.40 -7.15
CA PHE A 4 -24.54 10.72 -6.92
C PHE A 4 -24.00 10.06 -5.64
N MET A 5 -24.82 10.03 -4.57
CA MET A 5 -24.46 9.36 -3.30
C MET A 5 -24.44 7.85 -3.43
N GLU A 6 -25.29 7.29 -4.27
CA GLU A 6 -25.34 5.85 -4.56
C GLU A 6 -24.09 5.40 -5.30
N ASN A 7 -23.69 6.16 -6.33
CA ASN A 7 -22.45 5.90 -7.08
C ASN A 7 -21.18 6.02 -6.21
N GLU A 8 -21.15 7.00 -5.28
CA GLU A 8 -20.03 7.16 -4.34
C GLU A 8 -19.94 5.99 -3.34
N THR A 9 -21.07 5.47 -2.89
CA THR A 9 -21.13 4.30 -2.00
C THR A 9 -20.62 3.04 -2.70
N GLU A 10 -21.04 2.82 -3.94
CA GLU A 10 -20.56 1.70 -4.75
C GLU A 10 -19.05 1.80 -5.03
N ALA A 11 -18.56 3.00 -5.34
CA ALA A 11 -17.14 3.24 -5.52
C ALA A 11 -16.32 2.93 -4.24
N ASN A 12 -16.82 3.33 -3.06
CA ASN A 12 -16.20 3.01 -1.78
C ASN A 12 -16.14 1.50 -1.52
N LEU A 13 -17.22 0.78 -1.78
CA LEU A 13 -17.29 -0.68 -1.59
C LEU A 13 -16.37 -1.40 -2.59
N TYR A 14 -16.34 -0.96 -3.84
CA TYR A 14 -15.44 -1.51 -4.86
C TYR A 14 -13.97 -1.32 -4.47
N ALA A 15 -13.58 -0.09 -4.13
CA ALA A 15 -12.21 0.23 -3.72
C ALA A 15 -11.78 -0.57 -2.48
N ALA A 16 -12.67 -0.72 -1.49
CA ALA A 16 -12.41 -1.53 -0.31
C ALA A 16 -12.20 -3.02 -0.66
N ARG A 17 -12.99 -3.58 -1.60
CA ARG A 17 -12.81 -4.96 -2.08
C ARG A 17 -11.47 -5.14 -2.81
N CYS A 18 -11.07 -4.19 -3.65
CA CYS A 18 -9.76 -4.22 -4.32
C CYS A 18 -8.63 -4.26 -3.28
N LEU A 19 -8.71 -3.45 -2.22
CA LEU A 19 -7.69 -3.45 -1.15
C LEU A 19 -7.66 -4.77 -0.36
N VAL A 20 -8.81 -5.40 -0.13
CA VAL A 20 -8.86 -6.74 0.48
C VAL A 20 -8.17 -7.78 -0.40
N ILE A 21 -8.39 -7.75 -1.72
CA ILE A 21 -7.69 -8.64 -2.65
C ILE A 21 -6.17 -8.41 -2.58
N CYS A 22 -5.73 -7.14 -2.55
CA CYS A 22 -4.32 -6.81 -2.37
C CYS A 22 -3.76 -7.30 -1.04
N ALA A 23 -4.54 -7.22 0.06
CA ALA A 23 -4.14 -7.78 1.35
C ALA A 23 -3.91 -9.30 1.28
N PHE A 24 -4.79 -10.03 0.59
CA PHE A 24 -4.62 -11.47 0.35
C PHE A 24 -3.39 -11.78 -0.50
N LEU A 25 -3.13 -11.00 -1.54
CA LEU A 25 -1.93 -11.15 -2.38
C LEU A 25 -0.64 -10.89 -1.58
N CYS A 26 -0.64 -9.86 -0.73
CA CYS A 26 0.48 -9.58 0.18
C CYS A 26 0.68 -10.73 1.20
N ALA A 27 -0.39 -11.26 1.76
CA ALA A 27 -0.32 -12.40 2.67
C ALA A 27 0.22 -13.66 1.98
N ALA A 28 -0.22 -13.93 0.76
CA ALA A 28 0.28 -15.05 -0.04
C ALA A 28 1.78 -14.86 -0.37
N ALA A 29 2.20 -13.67 -0.80
CA ALA A 29 3.59 -13.35 -1.06
C ALA A 29 4.45 -13.50 0.20
N TRP A 30 3.95 -13.07 1.36
CA TRP A 30 4.61 -13.25 2.64
C TRP A 30 4.79 -14.72 2.99
N LEU A 31 3.74 -15.55 2.87
CA LEU A 31 3.84 -16.99 3.10
C LEU A 31 4.86 -17.66 2.17
N LEU A 32 4.87 -17.30 0.88
CA LEU A 32 5.86 -17.82 -0.08
C LEU A 32 7.29 -17.42 0.28
N THR A 33 7.48 -16.25 0.88
CA THR A 33 8.79 -15.81 1.40
C THR A 33 9.19 -16.62 2.63
N VAL A 34 8.27 -16.89 3.56
CA VAL A 34 8.51 -17.72 4.75
C VAL A 34 8.91 -19.13 4.35
N PHE A 35 8.28 -19.70 3.32
CA PHE A 35 8.64 -21.01 2.75
C PHE A 35 9.90 -20.98 1.87
N ARG A 36 10.61 -19.84 1.79
CA ARG A 36 11.83 -19.63 0.98
C ARG A 36 11.65 -19.89 -0.51
N ILE A 37 10.43 -19.77 -1.02
CA ILE A 37 10.14 -19.82 -2.46
C ILE A 37 10.54 -18.49 -3.10
N PHE A 38 10.27 -17.36 -2.42
CA PHE A 38 10.79 -16.04 -2.79
C PHE A 38 12.04 -15.71 -1.96
N ILE A 39 13.10 -15.28 -2.65
CA ILE A 39 14.37 -14.86 -2.04
C ILE A 39 14.25 -13.38 -1.65
N LEU A 40 13.56 -13.11 -0.55
CA LEU A 40 13.46 -11.79 0.04
C LEU A 40 14.02 -11.81 1.48
N PRO A 41 14.63 -10.72 1.96
CA PRO A 41 15.18 -10.66 3.31
C PRO A 41 14.05 -10.75 4.34
N LEU A 42 13.97 -11.87 5.04
CA LEU A 42 12.92 -12.14 6.05
C LEU A 42 12.92 -11.12 7.19
N GLU A 43 14.08 -10.55 7.51
CA GLU A 43 14.25 -9.55 8.56
C GLU A 43 13.44 -8.27 8.27
N ILE A 44 13.32 -7.89 7.00
CA ILE A 44 12.56 -6.73 6.55
C ILE A 44 11.09 -7.11 6.28
N VAL A 45 10.87 -8.26 5.66
CA VAL A 45 9.54 -8.71 5.23
C VAL A 45 8.64 -9.06 6.42
N ASN A 46 9.16 -9.76 7.43
CA ASN A 46 8.37 -10.20 8.58
C ASN A 46 7.74 -9.05 9.38
N PRO A 47 8.41 -7.94 9.71
CA PRO A 47 7.78 -6.84 10.42
C PRO A 47 6.88 -5.97 9.51
N THR A 48 7.20 -5.85 8.21
CA THR A 48 6.51 -4.92 7.32
C THR A 48 5.23 -5.48 6.71
N MET A 49 5.20 -6.75 6.32
CA MET A 49 4.03 -7.36 5.67
C MET A 49 2.76 -7.35 6.52
N PRO A 50 2.78 -7.69 7.82
CA PRO A 50 1.57 -7.60 8.66
C PRO A 50 1.02 -6.18 8.73
N VAL A 51 1.89 -5.16 8.77
CA VAL A 51 1.48 -3.75 8.81
C VAL A 51 0.81 -3.35 7.50
N ILE A 52 1.36 -3.75 6.35
CA ILE A 52 0.77 -3.49 5.03
C ILE A 52 -0.60 -4.15 4.91
N ILE A 53 -0.71 -5.42 5.29
CA ILE A 53 -1.97 -6.17 5.27
C ILE A 53 -3.01 -5.47 6.15
N PHE A 54 -2.62 -5.01 7.34
CA PHE A 54 -3.49 -4.27 8.25
C PHE A 54 -4.02 -2.98 7.61
N PHE A 55 -3.14 -2.17 6.98
CA PHE A 55 -3.56 -0.95 6.27
C PHE A 55 -4.54 -1.25 5.14
N PHE A 56 -4.36 -2.34 4.40
CA PHE A 56 -5.28 -2.71 3.31
C PHE A 56 -6.61 -3.28 3.80
N LEU A 57 -6.67 -3.84 5.01
CA LEU A 57 -7.91 -4.34 5.61
C LEU A 57 -8.76 -3.27 6.31
N ILE A 58 -8.15 -2.18 6.81
CA ILE A 58 -8.86 -1.08 7.48
C ILE A 58 -10.03 -0.53 6.64
N PRO A 59 -9.88 -0.24 5.33
CA PRO A 59 -10.99 0.24 4.51
C PRO A 59 -12.20 -0.69 4.47
N ALA A 60 -11.98 -2.00 4.44
CA ALA A 60 -13.05 -2.98 4.46
C ALA A 60 -13.81 -2.95 5.81
N LEU A 61 -13.09 -2.81 6.92
CA LEU A 61 -13.70 -2.66 8.25
C LEU A 61 -14.50 -1.37 8.38
N ILE A 62 -13.97 -0.25 7.85
CA ILE A 62 -14.67 1.04 7.79
C ILE A 62 -15.95 0.91 6.96
N CYS A 63 -15.85 0.35 5.74
CA CYS A 63 -17.00 0.15 4.87
C CYS A 63 -18.05 -0.78 5.49
N ARG A 64 -17.62 -1.84 6.19
CA ARG A 64 -18.54 -2.74 6.90
C ARG A 64 -19.32 -2.03 8.01
N ARG A 65 -18.68 -1.11 8.75
CA ARG A 65 -19.34 -0.35 9.84
C ARG A 65 -20.20 0.81 9.35
N THR A 66 -19.81 1.48 8.27
CA THR A 66 -20.46 2.70 7.76
C THR A 66 -21.38 2.45 6.58
N GLY A 67 -21.38 1.24 6.01
CA GLY A 67 -22.05 0.92 4.76
C GLY A 67 -21.45 1.67 3.55
N GLY A 68 -20.27 2.30 3.70
CA GLY A 68 -19.64 3.09 2.64
C GLY A 68 -20.30 4.44 2.35
N LYS A 69 -21.36 4.83 3.11
CA LYS A 69 -22.24 5.99 2.81
C LYS A 69 -21.67 7.33 3.24
N LYS A 70 -20.66 7.34 4.12
CA LYS A 70 -20.12 8.61 4.65
C LYS A 70 -19.08 9.21 3.71
N GLY A 71 -19.18 10.50 3.39
CA GLY A 71 -18.30 11.19 2.44
C GLY A 71 -16.80 11.22 2.79
N TRP A 72 -16.44 10.98 4.06
CA TRP A 72 -15.02 10.88 4.46
C TRP A 72 -14.41 9.50 4.16
N VAL A 73 -15.21 8.46 3.91
CA VAL A 73 -14.74 7.08 3.69
C VAL A 73 -13.78 6.99 2.51
N LYS A 74 -14.04 7.71 1.42
CA LYS A 74 -13.16 7.78 0.25
C LYS A 74 -11.76 8.28 0.60
N TYR A 75 -11.65 9.27 1.48
CA TYR A 75 -10.34 9.80 1.92
C TYR A 75 -9.59 8.78 2.77
N ALA A 76 -10.30 8.08 3.66
CA ALA A 76 -9.71 7.02 4.47
C ALA A 76 -9.20 5.85 3.61
N ILE A 77 -9.96 5.44 2.59
CA ILE A 77 -9.58 4.39 1.64
C ILE A 77 -8.31 4.78 0.89
N LEU A 78 -8.26 5.99 0.34
CA LEU A 78 -7.10 6.47 -0.39
C LEU A 78 -5.88 6.66 0.52
N PHE A 79 -6.07 7.17 1.72
CA PHE A 79 -5.01 7.30 2.71
C PHE A 79 -4.40 5.94 3.07
N CYS A 80 -5.23 4.94 3.38
CA CYS A 80 -4.76 3.59 3.69
C CYS A 80 -4.04 2.94 2.51
N SER A 81 -4.56 3.14 1.29
CA SER A 81 -3.95 2.65 0.06
C SER A 81 -2.55 3.25 -0.14
N VAL A 82 -2.43 4.58 -0.05
CA VAL A 82 -1.15 5.29 -0.24
C VAL A 82 -0.14 4.91 0.85
N MET A 83 -0.56 4.83 2.12
CA MET A 83 0.31 4.45 3.24
C MET A 83 0.77 2.99 3.15
N GLY A 84 -0.13 2.07 2.79
CA GLY A 84 0.24 0.66 2.60
C GLY A 84 1.30 0.49 1.50
N ILE A 85 1.14 1.21 0.37
CA ILE A 85 2.11 1.18 -0.74
C ILE A 85 3.41 1.91 -0.37
N PHE A 86 3.35 2.99 0.40
CA PHE A 86 4.54 3.67 0.90
C PHE A 86 5.41 2.73 1.74
N ILE A 87 4.82 1.98 2.68
CA ILE A 87 5.54 1.01 3.51
C ILE A 87 6.10 -0.11 2.62
N LEU A 88 5.29 -0.65 1.69
CA LEU A 88 5.73 -1.68 0.75
C LEU A 88 6.93 -1.22 -0.09
N SER A 89 6.84 -0.01 -0.64
CA SER A 89 7.88 0.57 -1.50
C SER A 89 9.16 0.92 -0.73
N SER A 90 9.04 1.31 0.54
CA SER A 90 10.19 1.57 1.42
C SER A 90 10.92 0.28 1.80
N ALA A 91 10.16 -0.82 2.01
CA ALA A 91 10.73 -2.12 2.33
C ALA A 91 11.32 -2.84 1.10
N MET A 92 10.70 -2.63 -0.09
CA MET A 92 11.05 -3.31 -1.33
C MET A 92 11.06 -2.31 -2.50
N PRO A 93 12.04 -1.40 -2.59
CA PRO A 93 12.03 -0.30 -3.56
C PRO A 93 11.96 -0.78 -5.01
N LYS A 94 12.65 -1.87 -5.36
CA LYS A 94 12.64 -2.41 -6.73
C LYS A 94 11.28 -2.97 -7.16
N HIS A 95 10.49 -3.51 -6.23
CA HIS A 95 9.19 -4.16 -6.52
C HIS A 95 8.01 -3.21 -6.28
N GLY A 96 8.18 -2.21 -5.40
CA GLY A 96 7.13 -1.28 -5.01
C GLY A 96 6.76 -0.23 -6.06
N VAL A 97 7.63 0.05 -7.04
CA VAL A 97 7.43 1.13 -8.02
C VAL A 97 6.11 0.99 -8.79
N MET A 98 5.81 -0.22 -9.27
CA MET A 98 4.58 -0.49 -10.02
C MET A 98 3.31 -0.35 -9.16
N ALA A 99 3.41 -0.61 -7.86
CA ALA A 99 2.29 -0.53 -6.95
C ALA A 99 1.74 0.91 -6.77
N TRP A 100 2.56 1.94 -7.06
CA TRP A 100 2.16 3.35 -6.97
C TRP A 100 1.08 3.76 -7.99
N THR A 101 0.85 2.97 -9.02
CA THR A 101 -0.27 3.18 -9.96
C THR A 101 -1.62 2.90 -9.31
N MET A 102 -1.68 2.02 -8.32
CA MET A 102 -2.91 1.57 -7.67
C MET A 102 -3.70 2.68 -6.96
N PRO A 103 -3.12 3.54 -6.09
CA PRO A 103 -3.86 4.65 -5.48
C PRO A 103 -4.41 5.62 -6.51
N LEU A 104 -3.68 5.85 -7.61
CA LEU A 104 -4.11 6.71 -8.69
C LEU A 104 -5.31 6.10 -9.42
N MET A 105 -5.27 4.81 -9.76
CA MET A 105 -6.40 4.12 -10.38
C MET A 105 -7.63 4.13 -9.47
N LEU A 106 -7.46 3.88 -8.17
CA LEU A 106 -8.56 3.96 -7.20
C LEU A 106 -9.13 5.39 -7.11
N SER A 107 -8.29 6.42 -7.14
CA SER A 107 -8.75 7.81 -7.10
C SER A 107 -9.52 8.22 -8.35
N CYS A 108 -9.13 7.72 -9.52
CA CYS A 108 -9.84 7.97 -10.78
C CYS A 108 -11.25 7.36 -10.77
N HIS A 109 -11.45 6.25 -10.09
CA HIS A 109 -12.75 5.59 -9.98
C HIS A 109 -13.83 6.45 -9.29
N TYR A 110 -13.41 7.44 -8.49
CA TYR A 110 -14.34 8.41 -7.87
C TYR A 110 -14.79 9.56 -8.79
N TYR A 111 -14.31 9.63 -10.02
CA TYR A 111 -14.61 10.70 -11.00
C TYR A 111 -14.45 12.12 -10.45
N SER A 112 -13.61 12.31 -9.44
CA SER A 112 -13.36 13.59 -8.79
C SER A 112 -11.98 14.13 -9.12
N LYS A 113 -11.91 15.19 -9.95
CA LYS A 113 -10.65 15.86 -10.32
C LYS A 113 -9.86 16.35 -9.11
N LYS A 114 -10.56 16.83 -8.06
CA LYS A 114 -9.91 17.31 -6.82
C LYS A 114 -9.25 16.14 -6.08
N LEU A 115 -9.98 15.03 -5.94
CA LEU A 115 -9.49 13.84 -5.23
C LEU A 115 -8.30 13.22 -5.96
N SER A 116 -8.38 13.03 -7.28
CA SER A 116 -7.30 12.50 -8.11
C SER A 116 -6.05 13.38 -8.04
N ARG A 117 -6.21 14.71 -8.09
CA ARG A 117 -5.07 15.64 -7.96
C ARG A 117 -4.41 15.55 -6.58
N MET A 118 -5.19 15.50 -5.50
CA MET A 118 -4.66 15.35 -4.14
C MET A 118 -3.93 14.02 -3.98
N THR A 119 -4.49 12.93 -4.48
CA THR A 119 -3.85 11.61 -4.45
C THR A 119 -2.57 11.58 -5.26
N LEU A 120 -2.55 12.21 -6.45
CA LEU A 120 -1.35 12.32 -7.28
C LEU A 120 -0.22 13.05 -6.56
N ILE A 121 -0.49 14.22 -5.97
CA ILE A 121 0.51 15.00 -5.23
C ILE A 121 1.03 14.21 -4.02
N ALA A 122 0.12 13.62 -3.23
CA ALA A 122 0.51 12.82 -2.07
C ALA A 122 1.34 11.60 -2.48
N SER A 123 0.94 10.88 -3.54
CA SER A 123 1.67 9.74 -4.08
C SER A 123 3.06 10.14 -4.57
N GLN A 124 3.21 11.29 -5.23
CA GLN A 124 4.49 11.77 -5.74
C GLN A 124 5.47 12.09 -4.61
N ILE A 125 4.99 12.77 -3.56
CA ILE A 125 5.80 13.12 -2.38
C ILE A 125 6.25 11.85 -1.66
N LEU A 126 5.31 10.95 -1.38
CA LEU A 126 5.61 9.72 -0.65
C LEU A 126 6.43 8.72 -1.48
N PHE A 127 6.24 8.69 -2.80
CA PHE A 127 7.10 7.92 -3.71
C PHE A 127 8.55 8.38 -3.63
N SER A 128 8.80 9.70 -3.71
CA SER A 128 10.15 10.25 -3.56
C SER A 128 10.75 9.93 -2.19
N ALA A 129 9.95 10.04 -1.13
CA ALA A 129 10.38 9.68 0.23
C ALA A 129 10.67 8.18 0.37
N SER A 130 9.87 7.29 -0.26
CA SER A 130 10.09 5.85 -0.21
C SER A 130 11.37 5.41 -0.91
N ILE A 131 11.72 6.04 -2.02
CA ILE A 131 13.00 5.80 -2.71
C ILE A 131 14.16 6.19 -1.80
N TYR A 132 14.08 7.38 -1.19
CA TYR A 132 15.12 7.87 -0.30
C TYR A 132 15.33 6.93 0.90
N ILE A 133 14.25 6.50 1.56
CA ILE A 133 14.30 5.54 2.67
C ILE A 133 14.84 4.19 2.18
N GLY A 134 14.40 3.71 1.01
CA GLY A 134 14.84 2.45 0.43
C GLY A 134 16.33 2.44 0.07
N MET A 135 16.90 3.58 -0.32
CA MET A 135 18.35 3.72 -0.53
C MET A 135 19.10 3.56 0.81
N PHE A 136 18.64 4.19 1.87
CA PHE A 136 19.24 4.02 3.20
C PHE A 136 19.20 2.57 3.69
N VAL A 137 18.03 1.90 3.56
CA VAL A 137 17.87 0.50 3.96
C VAL A 137 18.79 -0.41 3.12
N GLY A 138 18.92 -0.14 1.81
CA GLY A 138 19.79 -0.91 0.92
C GLY A 138 21.28 -0.71 1.18
N GLU A 139 21.71 0.48 1.60
CA GLU A 139 23.12 0.73 2.00
C GLU A 139 23.46 -0.01 3.30
N TRP A 140 22.55 -0.03 4.27
CA TRP A 140 22.75 -0.78 5.52
C TRP A 140 22.85 -2.29 5.29
N ASP A 141 22.07 -2.83 4.37
CA ASP A 141 22.13 -4.26 4.00
C ASP A 141 23.47 -4.61 3.34
N GLN A 142 24.01 -3.74 2.49
CA GLN A 142 25.34 -3.94 1.90
C GLN A 142 26.45 -3.81 2.93
N ILE A 143 26.37 -2.85 3.85
CA ILE A 143 27.36 -2.68 4.93
C ILE A 143 27.35 -3.90 5.87
N LEU A 144 26.16 -4.45 6.20
CA LEU A 144 26.03 -5.65 7.03
C LEU A 144 26.55 -6.90 6.31
N LEU A 145 26.32 -7.05 5.01
CA LEU A 145 26.83 -8.14 4.19
C LEU A 145 28.36 -8.07 4.05
N ASP A 146 28.89 -6.88 3.83
CA ASP A 146 30.33 -6.67 3.77
C ASP A 146 31.00 -6.92 5.13
N ALA A 147 30.39 -6.45 6.23
CA ALA A 147 30.90 -6.73 7.58
C ALA A 147 30.89 -8.23 7.90
N ALA A 148 29.85 -8.98 7.50
CA ALA A 148 29.77 -10.43 7.68
C ALA A 148 30.80 -11.18 6.81
N TYR A 149 31.10 -10.67 5.61
CA TYR A 149 32.11 -11.27 4.72
C TYR A 149 33.54 -11.08 5.21
N TYR A 150 33.84 -9.93 5.86
CA TYR A 150 35.17 -9.63 6.41
C TYR A 150 35.39 -10.17 7.83
N SER A 151 34.34 -10.68 8.51
CA SER A 151 34.43 -11.24 9.86
C SER A 151 34.54 -12.77 9.90
N GLY A 152 34.47 -13.45 8.75
CA GLY A 152 34.65 -14.90 8.60
C GLY A 152 35.98 -15.23 8.01
#